data_a1abdd25a9ce291a252926d1f032243a
#
_entry.id   a1abdd25a9ce291a252926d1f032243a
#
_cell.length_a   1.000
_cell.length_b   1.000
_cell.length_c   1.000
_cell.angle_alpha   90.00
_cell.angle_beta   90.00
_cell.angle_gamma   90.00
#
_symmetry.space_group_name_H-M   'P 1'
#
loop_
_entity.id
_entity.type
_entity.pdbx_description
1 polymer ?
#
loop_
_entity_poly.entity_id
_entity_poly.type
_entity_poly.pdbx_seq_one_letter_code
_entity_poly.pdbx_strand_id
1 'polypeptide(L)'
;MTLQQIIINPTGGPVRVEISFSPVRAKYEISLYDQNGQNPETVGEGLNFDEVPDYYIIQGLPHALKGRVLFWQASMTGTDPVYAMRVNVTQDGNECGNSPFIKQGPLQAAKHDFDMAQFA
;
A
#
# COMPACT_ATOMS: atom_id res chain seq x y z
N MET A 1 9.96 7.93 15.88
CA MET A 1 9.99 7.18 14.61
C MET A 1 9.38 8.05 13.51
N THR A 2 10.06 8.17 12.40
CA THR A 2 9.56 8.92 11.26
C THR A 2 8.83 7.98 10.32
N LEU A 3 7.60 8.33 9.94
CA LEU A 3 6.87 7.57 8.94
C LEU A 3 7.54 7.71 7.58
N GLN A 4 7.49 6.65 6.77
CA GLN A 4 7.80 6.73 5.35
C GLN A 4 6.88 7.76 4.71
N GLN A 5 7.38 8.46 3.70
CA GLN A 5 6.60 9.53 3.06
C GLN A 5 6.36 9.23 1.59
N ILE A 6 5.16 9.58 1.14
CA ILE A 6 4.77 9.51 -0.27
C ILE A 6 4.75 10.93 -0.79
N ILE A 7 5.57 11.20 -1.81
CA ILE A 7 5.65 12.52 -2.43
C ILE A 7 4.75 12.53 -3.66
N ILE A 8 3.71 13.35 -3.63
CA ILE A 8 2.78 13.51 -4.76
C ILE A 8 2.76 14.94 -5.26
N ASN A 9 2.25 15.11 -6.47
CA ASN A 9 1.96 16.43 -7.01
C ASN A 9 0.54 16.83 -6.61
N PRO A 10 0.35 17.86 -5.76
CA PRO A 10 -1.00 18.23 -5.28
C PRO A 10 -1.91 18.75 -6.40
N THR A 11 -1.36 19.15 -7.54
CA THR A 11 -2.13 19.60 -8.70
C THR A 11 -2.16 18.58 -9.84
N GLY A 12 -1.63 17.38 -9.59
CA GLY A 12 -1.63 16.30 -10.57
C GLY A 12 -2.95 15.56 -10.65
N GLY A 13 -2.95 14.48 -11.42
CA GLY A 13 -4.09 13.60 -11.58
C GLY A 13 -4.33 12.69 -10.37
N PRO A 14 -5.32 11.79 -10.49
CA PRO A 14 -5.66 10.87 -9.40
C PRO A 14 -4.45 10.04 -8.94
N VAL A 15 -4.41 9.76 -7.66
CA VAL A 15 -3.37 8.92 -7.06
C VAL A 15 -3.82 7.46 -7.10
N ARG A 16 -2.96 6.59 -7.62
CA ARG A 16 -3.22 5.16 -7.78
C ARG A 16 -2.32 4.38 -6.85
N VAL A 17 -2.89 3.38 -6.17
CA VAL A 17 -2.16 2.46 -5.30
C VAL A 17 -2.18 1.08 -5.92
N GLU A 18 -1.02 0.45 -6.06
CA GLU A 18 -0.87 -0.92 -6.51
C GLU A 18 -0.31 -1.76 -5.38
N ILE A 19 -0.87 -2.95 -5.17
CA ILE A 19 -0.37 -3.90 -4.18
C ILE A 19 -0.13 -5.25 -4.83
N SER A 20 1.01 -5.84 -4.53
CA SER A 20 1.37 -7.16 -5.04
C SER A 20 2.15 -7.95 -4.00
N PHE A 21 2.15 -9.26 -4.17
CA PHE A 21 2.79 -10.20 -3.25
C PHE A 21 3.56 -11.25 -4.04
N SER A 22 4.69 -11.69 -3.50
CA SER A 22 5.51 -12.73 -4.14
C SER A 22 6.23 -13.54 -3.07
N PRO A 23 6.30 -14.82 -3.18
CA PRO A 23 5.56 -15.79 -4.00
C PRO A 23 4.34 -16.37 -3.26
N VAL A 24 3.68 -15.58 -2.45
CA VAL A 24 2.64 -16.00 -1.52
C VAL A 24 1.24 -15.71 -2.05
N ARG A 25 0.25 -16.32 -1.41
CA ARG A 25 -1.15 -15.96 -1.56
C ARG A 25 -1.51 -15.02 -0.42
N ALA A 26 -2.24 -13.97 -0.71
CA ALA A 26 -2.54 -12.95 0.29
C ALA A 26 -4.00 -12.54 0.28
N LYS A 27 -4.50 -12.29 1.49
CA LYS A 27 -5.73 -11.53 1.71
C LYS A 27 -5.31 -10.20 2.31
N TYR A 28 -5.71 -9.10 1.71
CA TYR A 28 -5.19 -7.78 2.07
C TYR A 28 -6.29 -6.73 2.20
N GLU A 29 -5.94 -5.65 2.89
CA GLU A 29 -6.77 -4.45 3.01
C GLU A 29 -5.86 -3.22 2.97
N ILE A 30 -6.28 -2.19 2.24
CA ILE A 30 -5.62 -0.89 2.17
C ILE A 30 -6.59 0.15 2.71
N SER A 31 -6.14 0.94 3.67
CA SER A 31 -6.95 1.97 4.33
C SER A 31 -6.24 3.31 4.30
N LEU A 32 -7.02 4.38 4.28
CA LEU A 32 -6.53 5.74 4.31
C LEU A 32 -7.06 6.43 5.58
N TYR A 33 -6.16 6.79 6.47
CA TYR A 33 -6.47 7.50 7.71
C TYR A 33 -6.39 9.01 7.50
N ASP A 34 -6.99 9.77 8.41
CA ASP A 34 -6.83 11.23 8.40
C ASP A 34 -5.46 11.63 8.97
N GLN A 35 -5.23 12.95 9.05
CA GLN A 35 -3.96 13.48 9.55
C GLN A 35 -3.67 13.14 11.01
N ASN A 36 -4.70 12.81 11.78
CA ASN A 36 -4.59 12.46 13.19
C ASN A 36 -4.50 10.94 13.41
N GLY A 37 -4.46 10.15 12.34
CA GLY A 37 -4.44 8.70 12.43
C GLY A 37 -5.79 8.11 12.79
N GLN A 38 -6.88 8.80 12.48
CA GLN A 38 -8.25 8.40 12.78
C GLN A 38 -9.10 8.33 11.51
N ASN A 39 -10.36 7.91 11.65
CA ASN A 39 -11.36 7.89 10.59
C ASN A 39 -10.89 7.17 9.31
N PRO A 40 -10.51 5.88 9.42
CA PRO A 40 -10.03 5.13 8.26
C PRO A 40 -11.12 4.95 7.21
N GLU A 41 -10.73 5.11 5.94
CA GLU A 41 -11.54 4.79 4.77
C GLU A 41 -10.89 3.62 4.06
N THR A 42 -11.66 2.62 3.64
CA THR A 42 -11.13 1.52 2.85
C THR A 42 -10.83 2.02 1.44
N VAL A 43 -9.58 1.91 1.03
CA VAL A 43 -9.15 2.19 -0.35
C VAL A 43 -9.41 0.98 -1.22
N GLY A 44 -9.06 -0.20 -0.73
CA GLY A 44 -9.30 -1.46 -1.43
C GLY A 44 -9.02 -2.65 -0.52
N GLU A 45 -9.61 -3.78 -0.88
CA GLU A 45 -9.39 -5.04 -0.19
C GLU A 45 -9.62 -6.19 -1.16
N GLY A 46 -8.99 -7.32 -0.92
CA GLY A 46 -9.16 -8.46 -1.81
C GLY A 46 -8.21 -9.59 -1.53
N LEU A 47 -8.14 -10.46 -2.53
CA LEU A 47 -7.27 -11.63 -2.54
C LEU A 47 -6.31 -11.49 -3.71
N ASN A 48 -5.03 -11.75 -3.47
CA ASN A 48 -4.02 -11.78 -4.52
C ASN A 48 -3.34 -13.15 -4.50
N PHE A 49 -3.60 -13.96 -5.54
CA PHE A 49 -3.11 -15.33 -5.65
C PHE A 49 -2.25 -15.56 -6.87
N ASP A 50 -2.02 -14.54 -7.70
CA ASP A 50 -1.41 -14.69 -9.02
C ASP A 50 -0.14 -13.85 -9.22
N GLU A 51 0.33 -13.18 -8.17
CA GLU A 51 1.49 -12.29 -8.21
C GLU A 51 1.35 -11.07 -9.14
N VAL A 52 0.17 -10.90 -9.72
CA VAL A 52 -0.14 -9.72 -10.53
C VAL A 52 -0.64 -8.59 -9.63
N PRO A 53 -0.15 -7.36 -9.78
CA PRO A 53 -0.61 -6.26 -8.93
C PRO A 53 -2.09 -5.99 -9.07
N ASP A 54 -2.75 -5.79 -7.93
CA ASP A 54 -4.09 -5.21 -7.87
C ASP A 54 -3.94 -3.71 -7.65
N TYR A 55 -4.83 -2.91 -8.22
CA TYR A 55 -4.72 -1.47 -8.09
C TYR A 55 -6.04 -0.80 -7.80
N TYR A 56 -5.95 0.35 -7.15
CA TYR A 56 -7.09 1.14 -6.70
C TYR A 56 -6.79 2.63 -6.89
N ILE A 57 -7.82 3.41 -7.20
CA ILE A 57 -7.72 4.86 -7.28
C ILE A 57 -8.18 5.43 -5.94
N ILE A 58 -7.36 6.28 -5.32
CA ILE A 58 -7.77 6.98 -4.11
C ILE A 58 -8.77 8.07 -4.49
N GLN A 59 -9.93 8.04 -3.85
CA GLN A 59 -10.99 9.01 -4.10
C GLN A 59 -10.60 10.39 -3.56
N GLY A 60 -11.02 11.43 -4.27
CA GLY A 60 -10.78 12.81 -3.88
C GLY A 60 -9.62 13.45 -4.62
N LEU A 61 -9.40 14.72 -4.32
CA LEU A 61 -8.35 15.52 -4.97
C LEU A 61 -7.01 15.27 -4.30
N PRO A 62 -5.90 15.22 -5.08
CA PRO A 62 -4.58 14.94 -4.50
C PRO A 62 -4.16 15.87 -3.37
N HIS A 63 -4.47 17.18 -3.48
CA HIS A 63 -4.10 18.13 -2.43
C HIS A 63 -4.75 17.83 -1.07
N ALA A 64 -5.88 17.13 -1.06
CA ALA A 64 -6.56 16.75 0.17
C ALA A 64 -5.91 15.56 0.88
N LEU A 65 -4.93 14.91 0.25
CA LEU A 65 -4.23 13.77 0.84
C LEU A 65 -3.09 14.18 1.78
N LYS A 66 -2.65 15.44 1.71
CA LYS A 66 -1.50 15.90 2.51
C LYS A 66 -1.69 15.60 3.99
N GLY A 67 -0.70 14.92 4.56
CA GLY A 67 -0.71 14.56 5.98
C GLY A 67 -1.47 13.29 6.31
N ARG A 68 -2.28 12.76 5.40
CA ARG A 68 -3.03 11.53 5.62
C ARG A 68 -2.10 10.32 5.54
N VAL A 69 -2.48 9.25 6.21
CA VAL A 69 -1.66 8.03 6.30
C VAL A 69 -2.31 6.90 5.51
N LEU A 70 -1.57 6.37 4.55
CA LEU A 70 -1.93 5.15 3.84
C LEU A 70 -1.38 3.96 4.62
N PHE A 71 -2.26 3.03 4.97
CA PHE A 71 -1.93 1.83 5.74
C PHE A 71 -2.36 0.61 4.96
N TRP A 72 -1.51 -0.40 4.92
CA TRP A 72 -1.86 -1.66 4.29
C TRP A 72 -1.43 -2.83 5.14
N GLN A 73 -2.23 -3.89 5.09
CA GLN A 73 -1.98 -5.10 5.85
C GLN A 73 -2.41 -6.32 5.05
N ALA A 74 -1.79 -7.44 5.33
CA ALA A 74 -2.10 -8.68 4.65
C ALA A 74 -1.84 -9.89 5.51
N SER A 75 -2.68 -10.91 5.30
CA SER A 75 -2.44 -12.26 5.80
C SER A 75 -1.99 -13.09 4.62
N MET A 76 -0.80 -13.66 4.72
CA MET A 76 -0.12 -14.34 3.63
C MET A 76 0.10 -15.81 3.97
N THR A 77 -0.05 -16.68 2.97
CA THR A 77 0.22 -18.12 3.09
C THR A 77 1.02 -18.59 1.90
N GLY A 78 1.86 -19.61 2.11
CA GLY A 78 2.65 -20.18 1.05
C GLY A 78 3.64 -21.19 1.59
N THR A 79 4.35 -21.86 0.68
CA THR A 79 5.34 -22.88 1.01
C THR A 79 6.78 -22.38 0.86
N ASP A 80 6.96 -21.18 0.32
CA ASP A 80 8.28 -20.58 0.16
C ASP A 80 8.82 -20.07 1.50
N PRO A 81 10.14 -20.03 1.67
CA PRO A 81 10.72 -19.61 2.95
C PRO A 81 10.64 -18.11 3.22
N VAL A 82 10.34 -17.30 2.19
CA VAL A 82 10.27 -15.83 2.31
C VAL A 82 9.06 -15.29 1.57
N TYR A 83 8.64 -14.09 1.96
CA TYR A 83 7.59 -13.35 1.26
C TYR A 83 8.08 -11.94 0.95
N ALA A 84 7.45 -11.32 -0.04
CA ALA A 84 7.58 -9.89 -0.30
C ALA A 84 6.20 -9.29 -0.52
N MET A 85 5.92 -8.18 0.17
CA MET A 85 4.71 -7.38 0.01
C MET A 85 5.14 -6.02 -0.56
N ARG A 86 4.60 -5.65 -1.71
CA ARG A 86 5.01 -4.45 -2.41
C ARG A 86 3.80 -3.54 -2.64
N VAL A 87 3.94 -2.29 -2.21
CA VAL A 87 2.94 -1.25 -2.49
C VAL A 87 3.60 -0.15 -3.30
N ASN A 88 3.05 0.13 -4.46
CA ASN A 88 3.52 1.18 -5.35
C ASN A 88 2.44 2.25 -5.49
N VAL A 89 2.82 3.50 -5.29
CA VAL A 89 1.92 4.64 -5.43
C VAL A 89 2.33 5.40 -6.68
N THR A 90 1.39 5.57 -7.60
CA THR A 90 1.64 6.24 -8.88
C THR A 90 0.70 7.40 -9.09
N GLN A 91 1.13 8.36 -9.91
CA GLN A 91 0.35 9.53 -10.29
C GLN A 91 0.81 9.95 -11.67
N ASP A 92 -0.14 10.18 -12.57
CA ASP A 92 0.16 10.58 -13.95
C ASP A 92 1.13 9.61 -14.68
N GLY A 93 1.03 8.31 -14.37
CA GLY A 93 1.85 7.28 -14.98
C GLY A 93 3.25 7.15 -14.41
N ASN A 94 3.60 7.90 -13.35
CA ASN A 94 4.92 7.87 -12.73
C ASN A 94 4.84 7.40 -11.28
N GLU A 95 5.88 6.73 -10.80
CA GLU A 95 5.98 6.38 -9.39
C GLU A 95 6.14 7.65 -8.56
N CYS A 96 5.34 7.77 -7.50
CA CYS A 96 5.47 8.87 -6.55
C CYS A 96 6.78 8.74 -5.78
N GLY A 97 7.34 9.86 -5.36
CA GLY A 97 8.61 9.88 -4.64
C GLY A 97 8.60 8.94 -3.44
N ASN A 98 9.69 8.18 -3.27
CA ASN A 98 9.93 7.14 -2.27
C ASN A 98 9.16 5.82 -2.50
N SER A 99 8.22 5.78 -3.43
CA SER A 99 7.54 4.55 -3.84
C SER A 99 8.44 3.76 -4.82
N PRO A 100 8.41 2.42 -4.87
CA PRO A 100 7.54 1.53 -4.10
C PRO A 100 8.03 1.27 -2.68
N PHE A 101 7.11 0.85 -1.83
CA PHE A 101 7.41 0.40 -0.48
C PHE A 101 7.39 -1.11 -0.46
N ILE A 102 8.49 -1.72 -0.02
CA ILE A 102 8.62 -3.18 -0.03
C ILE A 102 8.90 -3.65 1.40
N LYS A 103 8.11 -4.62 1.84
CA LYS A 103 8.33 -5.30 3.10
C LYS A 103 8.48 -6.78 2.83
N GLN A 104 9.54 -7.38 3.35
CA GLN A 104 9.85 -8.78 3.10
C GLN A 104 10.41 -9.41 4.36
N GLY A 105 10.32 -10.72 4.42
CA GLY A 105 10.80 -11.44 5.59
C GLY A 105 10.56 -12.94 5.49
N PRO A 106 10.81 -13.66 6.59
CA PRO A 106 10.60 -15.10 6.62
C PRO A 106 9.11 -15.44 6.64
N LEU A 107 8.76 -16.51 5.94
CA LEU A 107 7.42 -17.08 5.93
C LEU A 107 7.48 -18.44 6.61
N GLN A 108 6.61 -18.67 7.58
CA GLN A 108 6.49 -19.95 8.28
C GLN A 108 5.05 -20.42 8.18
N ALA A 109 4.67 -20.92 7.00
CA ALA A 109 3.34 -21.37 6.64
C ALA A 109 2.31 -20.21 6.53
N ALA A 110 2.27 -19.32 7.51
CA ALA A 110 1.39 -18.16 7.50
C ALA A 110 2.07 -16.96 8.16
N LYS A 111 1.79 -15.77 7.65
CA LYS A 111 2.35 -14.52 8.17
C LYS A 111 1.34 -13.40 8.01
N HIS A 112 1.16 -12.62 9.07
CA HIS A 112 0.46 -11.35 9.00
C HIS A 112 1.47 -10.22 9.09
N ASP A 113 1.40 -9.26 8.18
CA ASP A 113 2.30 -8.13 8.19
C ASP A 113 1.58 -6.87 7.72
N PHE A 114 2.16 -5.73 8.03
CA PHE A 114 1.59 -4.43 7.66
C PHE A 114 2.70 -3.42 7.44
N ASP A 115 2.35 -2.33 6.78
CA ASP A 115 3.23 -1.18 6.63
C ASP A 115 2.38 0.06 6.41
N MET A 116 3.00 1.23 6.41
CA MET A 116 2.29 2.48 6.23
C MET A 116 3.21 3.57 5.72
N ALA A 117 2.61 4.59 5.10
CA ALA A 117 3.32 5.77 4.64
C ALA A 117 2.40 6.99 4.70
N GLN A 118 2.98 8.16 4.94
CA GLN A 118 2.25 9.41 5.05
C GLN A 118 2.43 10.24 3.79
N PHE A 119 1.34 10.79 3.29
CA PHE A 119 1.41 11.75 2.18
C PHE A 119 2.04 13.06 2.68
N ALA A 120 3.09 13.46 1.99
CA ALA A 120 3.86 14.65 2.35
C ALA A 120 3.18 15.93 1.87
#